data_326bd7ce8e6eda631078928df4eba9d2
#
_entry.id   326bd7ce8e6eda631078928df4eba9d2
#
_cell.length_a   1.000
_cell.length_b   1.000
_cell.length_c   1.000
_cell.angle_alpha   90.00
_cell.angle_beta   90.00
_cell.angle_gamma   90.00
#
_symmetry.space_group_name_H-M   'P 1'
#
loop_
_entity.id
_entity.type
_entity.pdbx_description
1 polymer ?
#
loop_
_entity_poly.entity_id
_entity_poly.type
_entity_poly.pdbx_seq_one_letter_code
_entity_poly.pdbx_strand_id
1 'polypeptide(L)'
;MIDFARIVGFDWDPGNLTKSADKHGVSAAESEEVFFNQPLLVVDDAAHSRLEIRLHALGSTNAGRRLHVSFTLRADDTLIRIISARDMSERERRRYEQEA
;
A
#
# COMPACT_ATOMS: atom_id res chain seq x y z
N MET A 1 -11.26 -4.07 10.25
CA MET A 1 -11.23 -3.00 9.24
C MET A 1 -10.26 -1.90 9.68
N ILE A 2 -9.49 -1.38 8.76
CA ILE A 2 -8.53 -0.30 9.05
C ILE A 2 -9.26 1.02 9.28
N ASP A 3 -8.84 1.75 10.31
CA ASP A 3 -9.35 3.10 10.59
C ASP A 3 -8.27 4.11 10.21
N PHE A 4 -8.39 4.68 9.01
CA PHE A 4 -7.40 5.65 8.50
C PHE A 4 -7.33 6.92 9.33
N ALA A 5 -8.38 7.26 10.10
CA ALA A 5 -8.35 8.43 10.97
C ALA A 5 -7.31 8.29 12.10
N ARG A 6 -6.93 7.07 12.45
CA ARG A 6 -5.91 6.81 13.47
C ARG A 6 -4.49 6.85 12.94
N ILE A 7 -4.32 6.78 11.61
CA ILE A 7 -2.99 6.73 11.01
C ILE A 7 -2.32 8.10 11.08
N VAL A 8 -1.13 8.14 11.64
CA VAL A 8 -0.35 9.37 11.81
C VAL A 8 0.95 9.39 11.01
N GLY A 9 1.28 8.30 10.34
CA GLY A 9 2.51 8.25 9.55
C GLY A 9 2.82 6.87 9.01
N PHE A 10 4.07 6.74 8.55
CA PHE A 10 4.58 5.51 7.94
C PHE A 10 5.79 5.01 8.71
N ASP A 11 5.94 3.69 8.75
CA ASP A 11 7.07 3.04 9.41
C ASP A 11 8.09 2.58 8.36
N TRP A 12 9.14 3.38 8.17
CA TRP A 12 10.24 3.06 7.26
C TRP A 12 11.51 2.74 8.05
N ASP A 13 12.24 1.72 7.58
CA ASP A 13 13.57 1.39 8.07
C ASP A 13 14.40 0.80 6.92
N PRO A 14 15.69 0.47 7.13
CA PRO A 14 16.49 -0.10 6.04
C PRO A 14 15.91 -1.38 5.44
N GLY A 15 15.06 -2.09 6.18
CA GLY A 15 14.46 -3.33 5.71
C GLY A 15 13.40 -3.13 4.64
N ASN A 16 12.76 -1.96 4.57
CA ASN A 16 11.70 -1.72 3.58
C ASN A 16 11.87 -0.42 2.77
N LEU A 17 12.79 0.46 3.15
CA LEU A 17 12.86 1.81 2.56
C LEU A 17 13.15 1.82 1.05
N THR A 18 14.06 0.99 0.57
CA THR A 18 14.47 0.99 -0.84
C THR A 18 14.04 -0.26 -1.61
N LYS A 19 13.40 -1.20 -0.92
CA LYS A 19 13.09 -2.51 -1.50
C LYS A 19 12.27 -2.42 -2.79
N SER A 20 11.23 -1.61 -2.79
CA SER A 20 10.35 -1.48 -3.96
C SER A 20 10.99 -0.65 -5.06
N ALA A 21 11.83 0.33 -4.72
CA ALA A 21 12.58 1.08 -5.72
C ALA A 21 13.57 0.18 -6.44
N ASP A 22 14.28 -0.66 -5.69
CA ASP A 22 15.28 -1.58 -6.26
C ASP A 22 14.64 -2.67 -7.11
N LYS A 23 13.48 -3.17 -6.69
CA LYS A 23 12.84 -4.32 -7.32
C LYS A 23 11.82 -3.94 -8.39
N HIS A 24 11.09 -2.85 -8.20
CA HIS A 24 9.94 -2.49 -9.02
C HIS A 24 9.95 -1.04 -9.51
N GLY A 25 10.99 -0.29 -9.20
CA GLY A 25 11.09 1.10 -9.60
C GLY A 25 10.03 2.00 -8.94
N VAL A 26 9.57 1.65 -7.75
CA VAL A 26 8.60 2.44 -6.99
C VAL A 26 9.29 3.05 -5.78
N SER A 27 9.34 4.38 -5.71
CA SER A 27 9.97 5.07 -4.59
C SER A 27 9.10 5.01 -3.33
N ALA A 28 9.73 5.26 -2.17
CA ALA A 28 8.99 5.36 -0.91
C ALA A 28 7.92 6.45 -0.99
N ALA A 29 8.25 7.60 -1.56
CA ALA A 29 7.31 8.71 -1.72
C ALA A 29 6.11 8.32 -2.58
N GLU A 30 6.34 7.63 -3.70
CA GLU A 30 5.23 7.15 -4.54
C GLU A 30 4.32 6.18 -3.79
N SER A 31 4.91 5.28 -3.01
CA SER A 31 4.14 4.33 -2.19
C SER A 31 3.24 5.03 -1.18
N GLU A 32 3.74 6.10 -0.56
CA GLU A 32 2.95 6.87 0.40
C GLU A 32 1.80 7.62 -0.27
N GLU A 33 2.03 8.14 -1.48
CA GLU A 33 1.06 8.97 -2.20
C GLU A 33 -0.27 8.26 -2.41
N VAL A 34 -0.26 6.95 -2.64
CA VAL A 34 -1.53 6.24 -2.90
C VAL A 34 -2.49 6.32 -1.72
N PHE A 35 -1.99 6.48 -0.50
CA PHE A 35 -2.83 6.56 0.69
C PHE A 35 -3.50 7.93 0.86
N PHE A 36 -3.05 8.94 0.12
CA PHE A 36 -3.60 10.29 0.17
C PHE A 36 -4.50 10.62 -1.02
N ASN A 37 -4.55 9.74 -2.02
CA ASN A 37 -5.33 9.99 -3.24
C ASN A 37 -6.58 9.12 -3.29
N GLN A 38 -7.62 9.66 -3.92
CA GLN A 38 -8.86 8.94 -4.15
C GLN A 38 -8.95 8.55 -5.63
N PRO A 39 -9.56 7.43 -5.96
CA PRO A 39 -10.09 6.42 -5.03
C PRO A 39 -8.98 5.53 -4.47
N LEU A 40 -9.21 4.97 -3.28
CA LEU A 40 -8.30 4.03 -2.64
C LEU A 40 -9.10 2.77 -2.29
N LEU A 41 -8.69 1.65 -2.87
CA LEU A 41 -9.32 0.36 -2.61
C LEU A 41 -8.40 -0.47 -1.72
N VAL A 42 -8.90 -0.88 -0.54
CA VAL A 42 -8.13 -1.70 0.40
C VAL A 42 -8.81 -3.05 0.56
N VAL A 43 -8.02 -4.11 0.40
CA VAL A 43 -8.51 -5.48 0.56
C VAL A 43 -7.64 -6.25 1.54
N ASP A 44 -8.25 -7.16 2.28
CA ASP A 44 -7.54 -8.03 3.20
C ASP A 44 -6.78 -9.11 2.44
N ASP A 45 -5.60 -9.47 2.95
CA ASP A 45 -4.84 -10.60 2.46
C ASP A 45 -4.86 -11.71 3.52
N ALA A 46 -5.95 -12.47 3.55
CA ALA A 46 -6.14 -13.52 4.54
C ALA A 46 -5.07 -14.61 4.43
N ALA A 47 -4.60 -14.90 3.23
CA ALA A 47 -3.61 -15.95 2.99
C ALA A 47 -2.26 -15.65 3.63
N HIS A 48 -1.91 -14.37 3.79
CA HIS A 48 -0.62 -13.94 4.33
C HIS A 48 -0.74 -13.25 5.70
N SER A 49 -1.87 -13.39 6.39
CA SER A 49 -2.14 -12.72 7.65
C SER A 49 -1.99 -13.65 8.87
N ARG A 50 -0.96 -14.50 8.89
CA ARG A 50 -0.78 -15.49 9.97
C ARG A 50 -0.26 -14.91 11.27
N LEU A 51 0.76 -14.07 11.21
CA LEU A 51 1.41 -13.50 12.39
C LEU A 51 0.98 -12.06 12.62
N GLU A 52 0.70 -11.34 11.54
CA GLU A 52 0.17 -9.98 11.58
C GLU A 52 -0.74 -9.78 10.38
N ILE A 53 -1.68 -8.86 10.51
CA ILE A 53 -2.62 -8.56 9.43
C ILE A 53 -1.86 -7.97 8.25
N ARG A 54 -2.10 -8.52 7.06
CA ARG A 54 -1.57 -7.99 5.80
C ARG A 54 -2.71 -7.51 4.94
N LEU A 55 -2.52 -6.35 4.34
CA LEU A 55 -3.52 -5.68 3.52
C LEU A 55 -2.89 -5.29 2.18
N HIS A 56 -3.73 -5.13 1.16
CA HIS A 56 -3.33 -4.62 -0.14
C HIS A 56 -4.10 -3.35 -0.45
N ALA A 57 -3.39 -2.31 -0.85
CA ALA A 57 -3.98 -1.06 -1.31
C ALA A 57 -3.82 -0.97 -2.82
N LEU A 58 -4.91 -0.68 -3.52
CA LEU A 58 -4.89 -0.31 -4.93
C LEU A 58 -5.19 1.18 -5.01
N GLY A 59 -4.27 1.94 -5.56
CA GLY A 59 -4.42 3.39 -5.61
C GLY A 59 -3.51 4.04 -6.64
N SER A 60 -3.57 5.37 -6.70
CA SER A 60 -2.81 6.14 -7.68
C SER A 60 -1.85 7.11 -6.99
N THR A 61 -0.68 7.29 -7.59
CA THR A 61 0.26 8.34 -7.18
C THR A 61 -0.24 9.69 -7.67
N ASN A 62 0.41 10.76 -7.22
CA ASN A 62 0.08 12.11 -7.68
C ASN A 62 0.24 12.27 -9.20
N ALA A 63 1.15 11.52 -9.80
CA ALA A 63 1.37 11.54 -11.26
C ALA A 63 0.42 10.59 -12.01
N GLY A 64 -0.48 9.91 -11.32
CA GLY A 64 -1.44 8.99 -11.95
C GLY A 64 -0.95 7.57 -12.15
N ARG A 65 0.23 7.22 -11.62
CA ARG A 65 0.74 5.86 -11.69
C ARG A 65 -0.10 4.98 -10.76
N ARG A 66 -0.58 3.85 -11.27
CA ARG A 66 -1.45 2.94 -10.50
C ARG A 66 -0.63 1.84 -9.86
N LEU A 67 -0.68 1.79 -8.52
CA LEU A 67 0.15 0.90 -7.73
C LEU A 67 -0.67 -0.09 -6.91
N HIS A 68 -0.07 -1.25 -6.72
CA HIS A 68 -0.50 -2.24 -5.74
C HIS A 68 0.51 -2.19 -4.59
N VAL A 69 0.04 -1.86 -3.39
CA VAL A 69 0.89 -1.70 -2.21
C VAL A 69 0.48 -2.71 -1.15
N SER A 70 1.40 -3.61 -0.80
CA SER A 70 1.19 -4.53 0.32
C SER A 70 1.69 -3.86 1.58
N PHE A 71 0.89 -3.88 2.63
CA PHE A 71 1.25 -3.19 3.87
C PHE A 71 0.65 -3.89 5.10
N THR A 72 1.17 -3.53 6.25
CA THR A 72 0.62 -3.90 7.55
C THR A 72 0.57 -2.66 8.43
N LEU A 73 0.07 -2.80 9.64
CA LEU A 73 -0.02 -1.71 10.59
C LEU A 73 0.93 -1.96 11.76
N ARG A 74 1.48 -0.88 12.32
CA ARG A 74 2.39 -0.90 13.47
C ARG A 74 1.96 0.16 14.48
N ALA A 75 2.58 0.12 15.66
CA ALA A 75 2.38 1.10 16.72
C ALA A 75 0.89 1.26 17.06
N ASP A 76 0.23 0.17 17.42
CA ASP A 76 -1.18 0.15 17.78
C ASP A 76 -2.07 0.67 16.65
N ASP A 77 -1.79 0.25 15.41
CA ASP A 77 -2.53 0.61 14.22
C ASP A 77 -2.49 2.10 13.87
N THR A 78 -1.43 2.79 14.28
CA THR A 78 -1.25 4.22 13.98
C THR A 78 -0.24 4.48 12.88
N LEU A 79 0.55 3.49 12.48
CA LEU A 79 1.55 3.61 11.42
C LEU A 79 1.29 2.58 10.34
N ILE A 80 1.47 2.99 9.09
CA ILE A 80 1.45 2.08 7.94
C ILE A 80 2.89 1.63 7.67
N ARG A 81 3.12 0.32 7.69
CA ARG A 81 4.40 -0.25 7.27
C ARG A 81 4.23 -0.87 5.90
N ILE A 82 4.82 -0.26 4.90
CA ILE A 82 4.77 -0.76 3.53
C ILE A 82 5.75 -1.92 3.40
N ILE A 83 5.24 -3.06 2.92
CA ILE A 83 6.02 -4.27 2.70
C ILE A 83 6.58 -4.28 1.29
N SER A 84 5.75 -3.96 0.30
CA SER A 84 6.18 -3.87 -1.09
C SER A 84 5.19 -3.01 -1.89
N ALA A 85 5.68 -2.42 -2.97
CA ALA A 85 4.86 -1.65 -3.89
C ALA A 85 5.32 -1.94 -5.31
N ARG A 86 4.38 -2.08 -6.22
CA ARG A 86 4.63 -2.36 -7.63
C ARG A 86 3.50 -1.78 -8.48
N ASP A 87 3.71 -1.73 -9.78
CA ASP A 87 2.60 -1.37 -10.69
C ASP A 87 1.49 -2.40 -10.58
N MET A 88 0.25 -1.97 -10.77
CA MET A 88 -0.88 -2.88 -10.84
C MET A 88 -0.74 -3.81 -12.03
N SER A 89 -1.13 -5.08 -11.84
CA SER A 89 -1.37 -5.98 -12.96
C SER A 89 -2.59 -5.52 -13.73
N GLU A 90 -2.78 -6.04 -14.94
CA GLU A 90 -3.97 -5.72 -15.74
C GLU A 90 -5.26 -6.10 -15.01
N ARG A 91 -5.27 -7.23 -14.33
CA ARG A 91 -6.42 -7.70 -13.55
C ARG A 91 -6.72 -6.75 -12.39
N GLU A 92 -5.69 -6.30 -11.68
CA GLU A 92 -5.84 -5.36 -10.58
C GLU A 92 -6.34 -4.00 -11.08
N ARG A 93 -5.82 -3.55 -12.22
CA ARG A 93 -6.24 -2.30 -12.84
C ARG A 93 -7.73 -2.34 -13.18
N ARG A 94 -8.19 -3.44 -13.78
CA ARG A 94 -9.61 -3.60 -14.11
C ARG A 94 -10.49 -3.58 -12.87
N ARG A 95 -10.07 -4.29 -11.82
CA ARG A 95 -10.78 -4.29 -10.55
C ARG A 95 -10.85 -2.89 -9.95
N TYR A 96 -9.73 -2.19 -9.95
CA TYR A 96 -9.64 -0.84 -9.43
C TYR A 96 -10.58 0.12 -10.18
N GLU A 97 -10.61 0.04 -11.50
CA GLU A 97 -11.47 0.87 -12.34
C GLU A 97 -12.96 0.58 -12.14
N GLN A 98 -13.31 -0.66 -11.80
CA GLN A 98 -14.72 -1.06 -11.61
C GLN A 98 -15.23 -0.78 -10.20
N GLU A 99 -14.40 -0.98 -9.18
CA GLU A 99 -14.83 -0.92 -7.79
C GLU A 99 -14.47 0.39 -7.10
N ALA A 100 -13.62 1.16 -7.67
CA ALA A 100 -13.16 2.40 -7.03
C ALA A 100 -14.03 3.60 -7.41
#